data_0b331e1adf4042d9677232fcd297e3b3
#
_entry.id   0b331e1adf4042d9677232fcd297e3b3
#
_cell.length_a   1.000
_cell.length_b   1.000
_cell.length_c   1.000
_cell.angle_alpha   90.00
_cell.angle_beta   90.00
_cell.angle_gamma   90.00
#
_symmetry.space_group_name_H-M   'P 1'
#
loop_
_entity.id
_entity.type
_entity.pdbx_description
1 polymer ?
#
loop_
_entity_poly.entity_id
_entity_poly.type
_entity_poly.pdbx_seq_one_letter_code
_entity_poly.pdbx_strand_id
1 'polypeptide(L)'
;MILIDTDVCIEILRGNKRVISRRGKYDSGIAISFMSVAELYYGAENSGNIQHNFSIIEELLLTLFIIESDYMIMKKFGQIKAALKKQNCLLPDADIFIASTAIEKCEFLVTGNTEHFKRIEGLRIENWIR
;
A
#
# COMPACT_ATOMS: atom_id res chain seq x y z
N MET A 1 11.30 -3.94 6.92
CA MET A 1 10.07 -3.13 6.89
C MET A 1 9.01 -3.82 6.05
N ILE A 2 7.77 -3.70 6.44
CA ILE A 2 6.62 -4.28 5.75
C ILE A 2 5.80 -3.14 5.18
N LEU A 3 5.35 -3.25 3.93
CA LEU A 3 4.51 -2.23 3.31
C LEU A 3 3.04 -2.67 3.38
N ILE A 4 2.15 -1.80 3.87
CA ILE A 4 0.72 -2.06 3.85
C ILE A 4 0.06 -1.25 2.73
N ASP A 5 -0.82 -1.93 1.99
CA ASP A 5 -1.60 -1.34 0.90
C ASP A 5 -2.71 -0.44 1.46
N THR A 6 -3.25 0.40 0.61
CA THR A 6 -4.33 1.33 0.95
C THR A 6 -5.54 0.62 1.56
N ASP A 7 -5.94 -0.53 1.01
CA ASP A 7 -7.09 -1.28 1.53
C ASP A 7 -6.87 -1.76 2.97
N VAL A 8 -5.65 -2.14 3.30
CA VAL A 8 -5.28 -2.54 4.67
C VAL A 8 -5.36 -1.35 5.61
N CYS A 9 -4.89 -0.18 5.18
CA CYS A 9 -5.02 1.06 5.96
C CYS A 9 -6.48 1.38 6.25
N ILE A 10 -7.34 1.26 5.26
CA ILE A 10 -8.77 1.49 5.42
C ILE A 10 -9.38 0.54 6.44
N GLU A 11 -8.98 -0.73 6.41
CA GLU A 11 -9.46 -1.71 7.38
C GLU A 11 -8.99 -1.40 8.81
N ILE A 12 -7.77 -0.88 8.97
CA ILE A 12 -7.29 -0.42 10.27
C ILE A 12 -8.17 0.74 10.77
N LEU A 13 -8.46 1.71 9.90
CA LEU A 13 -9.29 2.87 10.24
C LEU A 13 -10.72 2.47 10.58
N ARG A 14 -11.22 1.39 9.98
CA ARG A 14 -12.56 0.84 10.29
C ARG A 14 -12.58 0.02 11.57
N GLY A 15 -11.43 -0.22 12.18
CA GLY A 15 -11.33 -1.02 13.40
C GLY A 15 -11.39 -2.52 13.18
N ASN A 16 -11.00 -3.01 12.01
CA ASN A 16 -10.96 -4.44 11.72
C ASN A 16 -10.00 -5.15 12.65
N LYS A 17 -10.54 -5.92 13.59
CA LYS A 17 -9.76 -6.55 14.67
C LYS A 17 -8.74 -7.54 14.16
N ARG A 18 -9.03 -8.26 13.10
CA ARG A 18 -8.10 -9.23 12.49
C ARG A 18 -6.85 -8.52 11.96
N VAL A 19 -7.05 -7.44 11.21
CA VAL A 19 -5.94 -6.66 10.65
C VAL A 19 -5.12 -6.02 11.76
N ILE A 20 -5.76 -5.41 12.73
CA ILE A 20 -5.11 -4.76 13.87
C ILE A 20 -4.28 -5.79 14.66
N SER A 21 -4.84 -6.97 14.90
CA SER A 21 -4.14 -8.06 15.59
C SER A 21 -2.91 -8.54 14.82
N ARG A 22 -3.05 -8.71 13.50
CA ARG A 22 -1.93 -9.13 12.65
C ARG A 22 -0.82 -8.10 12.64
N ARG A 23 -1.18 -6.82 12.54
CA ARG A 23 -0.22 -5.72 12.63
C ARG A 23 0.58 -5.75 13.92
N GLY A 24 -0.08 -6.00 15.04
CA GLY A 24 0.55 -6.03 16.36
C GLY A 24 1.61 -7.12 16.56
N LYS A 25 1.65 -8.11 15.65
CA LYS A 25 2.64 -9.20 15.71
C LYS A 25 3.99 -8.83 15.08
N TYR A 26 4.08 -7.69 14.43
CA TYR A 26 5.31 -7.25 13.76
C TYR A 26 5.94 -6.10 14.51
N ASP A 27 7.09 -6.35 15.13
CA ASP A 27 7.88 -5.33 15.85
C ASP A 27 8.70 -4.48 14.90
N SER A 28 9.05 -5.02 13.73
CA SER A 28 9.75 -4.26 12.69
C SER A 28 8.80 -3.23 12.09
N GLY A 29 9.34 -2.11 11.65
CA GLY A 29 8.54 -1.00 11.16
C GLY A 29 7.54 -1.38 10.09
N ILE A 30 6.35 -0.81 10.18
CA ILE A 30 5.31 -0.92 9.19
C ILE A 30 5.26 0.39 8.42
N ALA A 31 5.30 0.30 7.10
CA ALA A 31 5.38 1.44 6.21
C ALA A 31 4.14 1.55 5.30
N ILE A 32 3.92 2.75 4.82
CA ILE A 32 2.92 3.07 3.82
C ILE A 32 3.62 3.82 2.67
N SER A 33 3.24 3.55 1.42
CA SER A 33 3.82 4.26 0.29
C SER A 33 3.22 5.66 0.13
N PHE A 34 3.98 6.54 -0.51
CA PHE A 34 3.50 7.86 -0.92
C PHE A 34 2.18 7.76 -1.71
N MET A 35 2.04 6.73 -2.54
CA MET A 35 0.84 6.53 -3.35
C MET A 35 -0.38 6.23 -2.48
N SER A 36 -0.23 5.36 -1.49
CA SER A 36 -1.32 5.05 -0.56
C SER A 36 -1.72 6.27 0.28
N VAL A 37 -0.76 7.08 0.70
CA VAL A 37 -1.06 8.34 1.39
C VAL A 37 -1.93 9.24 0.51
N ALA A 38 -1.56 9.38 -0.76
CA ALA A 38 -2.33 10.17 -1.72
C ALA A 38 -3.75 9.61 -1.91
N GLU A 39 -3.88 8.28 -1.99
CA GLU A 39 -5.19 7.64 -2.11
C GLU A 39 -6.07 7.85 -0.88
N LEU A 40 -5.48 7.81 0.31
CA LEU A 40 -6.22 8.08 1.55
C LEU A 40 -6.74 9.52 1.57
N TYR A 41 -5.93 10.50 1.18
CA TYR A 41 -6.37 11.89 1.12
C TYR A 41 -7.42 12.13 0.04
N TYR A 42 -7.30 11.45 -1.10
CA TYR A 42 -8.35 11.49 -2.11
C TYR A 42 -9.67 10.97 -1.54
N GLY A 43 -9.63 9.84 -0.84
CA GLY A 43 -10.81 9.28 -0.21
C GLY A 43 -11.45 10.24 0.81
N ALA A 44 -10.63 10.94 1.58
CA ALA A 44 -11.10 11.93 2.54
C ALA A 44 -11.75 13.13 1.86
N GLU A 45 -11.13 13.65 0.80
CA GLU A 45 -11.70 14.76 0.02
C GLU A 45 -13.03 14.39 -0.63
N ASN A 46 -13.18 13.11 -1.01
CA ASN A 46 -14.40 12.61 -1.64
C ASN A 46 -15.41 12.08 -0.62
N SER A 47 -15.29 12.46 0.64
CA SER A 47 -16.15 12.00 1.74
C SER A 47 -17.11 13.09 2.19
N GLY A 48 -18.08 12.70 3.01
CA GLY A 48 -19.04 13.64 3.60
C GLY A 48 -18.51 14.44 4.79
N ASN A 49 -17.32 14.11 5.31
CA ASN A 49 -16.72 14.79 6.45
C ASN A 49 -15.20 14.89 6.30
N ILE A 50 -14.76 15.85 5.50
CA ILE A 50 -13.36 15.99 5.08
C ILE A 50 -12.44 16.21 6.28
N GLN A 51 -12.75 17.16 7.14
CA GLN A 51 -11.89 17.52 8.28
C GLN A 51 -11.74 16.38 9.28
N HIS A 52 -12.83 15.69 9.57
CA HIS A 52 -12.80 14.53 10.45
C HIS A 52 -11.92 13.41 9.89
N ASN A 53 -12.08 13.12 8.60
CA ASN A 53 -11.30 12.07 7.95
C ASN A 53 -9.83 12.44 7.81
N PHE A 54 -9.51 13.71 7.59
CA PHE A 54 -8.12 14.20 7.63
C PHE A 54 -7.48 13.91 8.98
N SER A 55 -8.18 14.24 10.07
CA SER A 55 -7.67 14.00 11.43
C SER A 55 -7.37 12.52 11.67
N ILE A 56 -8.25 11.65 11.24
CA ILE A 56 -8.08 10.20 11.38
C ILE A 56 -6.86 9.71 10.59
N ILE A 57 -6.70 10.19 9.37
CA ILE A 57 -5.55 9.84 8.52
C ILE A 57 -4.25 10.32 9.17
N GLU A 58 -4.22 11.56 9.65
CA GLU A 58 -3.04 12.12 10.29
C GLU A 58 -2.62 11.31 11.51
N GLU A 59 -3.57 10.87 12.35
CA GLU A 59 -3.29 10.00 13.48
C GLU A 59 -2.69 8.67 13.04
N LEU A 60 -3.25 8.05 12.01
CA LEU A 60 -2.72 6.79 11.47
C LEU A 60 -1.28 6.98 10.99
N LEU A 61 -1.01 8.04 10.26
CA LEU A 61 0.31 8.30 9.67
C LEU A 61 1.39 8.52 10.73
N LEU A 62 1.02 8.98 11.93
CA LEU A 62 1.98 9.08 13.05
C LEU A 62 2.49 7.71 13.51
N THR A 63 1.78 6.63 13.18
CA THR A 63 2.14 5.27 13.59
C THR A 63 2.84 4.47 12.50
N LEU A 64 3.08 5.07 11.34
CA LEU A 64 3.64 4.41 10.16
C LEU A 64 4.86 5.16 9.65
N PHE A 65 5.75 4.44 8.97
CA PHE A 65 6.80 5.06 8.16
C PHE A 65 6.26 5.37 6.78
N ILE A 66 6.37 6.62 6.35
CA ILE A 66 5.97 7.00 5.00
C ILE A 66 7.17 6.86 4.07
N ILE A 67 7.06 6.03 3.05
CA ILE A 67 8.11 5.87 2.05
C ILE A 67 7.79 6.75 0.86
N GLU A 68 8.63 7.74 0.65
CA GLU A 68 8.50 8.64 -0.49
C GLU A 68 9.13 8.02 -1.74
N SER A 69 8.80 8.55 -2.91
CA SER A 69 9.35 8.06 -4.16
C SER A 69 10.82 8.46 -4.33
N ASP A 70 11.57 7.60 -5.03
CA ASP A 70 12.95 7.88 -5.45
C ASP A 70 13.22 7.26 -6.83
N TYR A 71 14.43 7.43 -7.35
CA TYR A 71 14.79 6.91 -8.67
C TYR A 71 14.66 5.39 -8.78
N MET A 72 14.98 4.65 -7.72
CA MET A 72 14.93 3.19 -7.76
C MET A 72 13.47 2.71 -7.89
N ILE A 73 12.57 3.36 -7.16
CA ILE A 73 11.12 3.07 -7.25
C ILE A 73 10.61 3.40 -8.66
N MET A 74 11.02 4.53 -9.23
CA MET A 74 10.60 4.96 -10.56
C MET A 74 11.09 4.00 -11.65
N LYS A 75 12.34 3.55 -11.57
CA LYS A 75 12.89 2.56 -12.50
C LYS A 75 12.14 1.24 -12.40
N LYS A 76 11.86 0.78 -11.19
CA LYS A 76 11.12 -0.46 -10.97
C LYS A 76 9.70 -0.35 -11.54
N PHE A 77 9.06 0.79 -11.37
CA PHE A 77 7.74 1.05 -11.98
C PHE A 77 7.80 0.82 -13.50
N GLY A 78 8.79 1.40 -14.17
CA GLY A 78 8.94 1.23 -15.62
C GLY A 78 9.13 -0.22 -16.03
N GLN A 79 9.96 -0.96 -15.29
CA GLN A 79 10.20 -2.37 -15.55
C GLN A 79 8.93 -3.20 -15.38
N ILE A 80 8.20 -3.00 -14.30
CA ILE A 80 6.98 -3.75 -13.99
C ILE A 80 5.91 -3.45 -15.03
N LYS A 81 5.67 -2.18 -15.31
CA LYS A 81 4.64 -1.79 -16.27
C LYS A 81 4.91 -2.36 -17.66
N ALA A 82 6.17 -2.31 -18.12
CA ALA A 82 6.55 -2.88 -19.41
C ALA A 82 6.32 -4.40 -19.45
N ALA A 83 6.68 -5.11 -18.38
CA ALA A 83 6.47 -6.56 -18.29
C ALA A 83 4.98 -6.92 -18.30
N LEU A 84 4.16 -6.20 -17.53
CA LEU A 84 2.72 -6.43 -17.49
C LEU A 84 2.05 -6.16 -18.83
N LYS A 85 2.50 -5.12 -19.53
CA LYS A 85 1.98 -4.81 -20.87
C LYS A 85 2.26 -5.93 -21.85
N LYS A 86 3.48 -6.49 -21.82
CA LYS A 86 3.85 -7.61 -22.69
C LYS A 86 3.00 -8.86 -22.43
N GLN A 87 2.59 -9.05 -21.18
CA GLN A 87 1.74 -10.17 -20.78
C GLN A 87 0.25 -9.87 -20.94
N ASN A 88 -0.09 -8.69 -21.45
CA ASN A 88 -1.47 -8.22 -21.61
C ASN A 88 -2.28 -8.27 -20.30
N CYS A 89 -1.65 -7.88 -19.21
CA CYS A 89 -2.28 -7.90 -17.88
C CYS A 89 -1.96 -6.64 -17.06
N LEU A 90 -2.07 -5.46 -17.68
CA LEU A 90 -1.82 -4.19 -17.04
C LEU A 90 -2.66 -4.00 -15.77
N LEU A 91 -2.06 -3.30 -14.82
CA LEU A 91 -2.70 -2.85 -13.58
C LEU A 91 -2.74 -1.33 -13.58
N PRO A 92 -3.58 -0.72 -12.71
CA PRO A 92 -3.52 0.72 -12.50
C PRO A 92 -2.12 1.17 -12.07
N ASP A 93 -1.70 2.35 -12.49
CA ASP A 93 -0.38 2.89 -12.15
C ASP A 93 -0.18 2.99 -10.64
N ALA A 94 -1.23 3.32 -9.89
CA ALA A 94 -1.16 3.36 -8.43
C ALA A 94 -0.69 2.03 -7.83
N ASP A 95 -1.26 0.91 -8.30
CA ASP A 95 -0.87 -0.42 -7.82
C ASP A 95 0.58 -0.73 -8.19
N ILE A 96 1.01 -0.33 -9.39
CA ILE A 96 2.38 -0.56 -9.83
C ILE A 96 3.37 0.25 -8.97
N PHE A 97 3.05 1.49 -8.60
CA PHE A 97 3.88 2.27 -7.69
C PHE A 97 3.96 1.65 -6.30
N ILE A 98 2.85 1.14 -5.79
CA ILE A 98 2.83 0.45 -4.48
C ILE A 98 3.72 -0.80 -4.54
N ALA A 99 3.56 -1.61 -5.59
CA ALA A 99 4.38 -2.80 -5.78
C ALA A 99 5.87 -2.47 -5.92
N SER A 100 6.20 -1.43 -6.69
CA SER A 100 7.57 -0.97 -6.87
C SER A 100 8.21 -0.55 -5.55
N THR A 101 7.45 0.17 -4.74
CA THR A 101 7.89 0.59 -3.40
C THR A 101 8.17 -0.63 -2.52
N ALA A 102 7.27 -1.61 -2.52
CA ALA A 102 7.42 -2.82 -1.73
C ALA A 102 8.68 -3.61 -2.14
N ILE A 103 8.89 -3.79 -3.43
CA ILE A 103 10.04 -4.55 -3.95
C ILE A 103 11.35 -3.84 -3.59
N GLU A 104 11.43 -2.53 -3.78
CA GLU A 104 12.67 -1.79 -3.58
C GLU A 104 13.01 -1.50 -2.11
N LYS A 105 12.00 -1.36 -1.25
CA LYS A 105 12.21 -0.84 0.11
C LYS A 105 11.76 -1.77 1.23
N CYS A 106 10.97 -2.79 0.95
CA CYS A 106 10.33 -3.59 1.98
C CYS A 106 10.53 -5.09 1.73
N GLU A 107 10.18 -5.89 2.74
CA GLU A 107 10.29 -7.35 2.66
C GLU A 107 9.12 -7.95 1.88
N PHE A 108 7.92 -7.43 2.11
CA PHE A 108 6.72 -7.86 1.40
C PHE A 108 5.61 -6.80 1.50
N LEU A 109 4.58 -7.00 0.69
CA LEU A 109 3.38 -6.16 0.66
C LEU A 109 2.22 -6.88 1.33
N VAL A 110 1.51 -6.17 2.22
CA VAL A 110 0.26 -6.66 2.80
C VAL A 110 -0.90 -6.03 2.06
N THR A 111 -1.74 -6.84 1.45
CA THR A 111 -2.86 -6.38 0.63
C THR A 111 -4.00 -7.39 0.64
N GLY A 112 -5.24 -6.92 0.50
CA GLY A 112 -6.38 -7.78 0.22
C GLY A 112 -6.59 -8.02 -1.26
N ASN A 113 -5.92 -7.24 -2.12
CA ASN A 113 -6.07 -7.31 -3.57
C ASN A 113 -5.04 -8.25 -4.20
N THR A 114 -5.04 -9.49 -3.77
CA THR A 114 -4.04 -10.50 -4.19
C THR A 114 -4.11 -10.80 -5.68
N GLU A 115 -5.29 -10.72 -6.30
CA GLU A 115 -5.45 -10.98 -7.74
C GLU A 115 -4.67 -10.01 -8.61
N HIS A 116 -4.56 -8.74 -8.20
CA HIS A 116 -3.75 -7.77 -8.90
C HIS A 116 -2.26 -8.04 -8.69
N PHE A 117 -1.85 -8.11 -7.43
CA PHE A 117 -0.42 -8.10 -7.09
C PHE A 117 0.28 -9.42 -7.38
N LYS A 118 -0.43 -10.54 -7.44
CA LYS A 118 0.18 -11.82 -7.82
C LYS A 118 0.73 -11.85 -9.26
N ARG A 119 0.28 -10.91 -10.10
CA ARG A 119 0.78 -10.77 -11.48
C ARG A 119 2.21 -10.24 -11.55
N ILE A 120 2.72 -9.70 -10.45
CA ILE A 120 4.00 -9.02 -10.41
C ILE A 120 5.07 -9.97 -9.92
N GLU A 121 6.01 -10.31 -10.81
CA GLU A 121 7.14 -11.17 -10.49
C GLU A 121 8.05 -10.50 -9.48
N GLY A 122 8.53 -11.27 -8.51
CA GLY A 122 9.45 -10.78 -7.49
C GLY A 122 8.80 -10.09 -6.31
N LEU A 123 7.48 -9.97 -6.30
CA LEU A 123 6.74 -9.37 -5.20
C LEU A 123 6.18 -10.46 -4.28
N ARG A 124 6.60 -10.45 -3.02
CA ARG A 124 6.01 -11.27 -1.98
C ARG A 124 4.81 -10.54 -1.38
N ILE A 125 3.69 -11.23 -1.23
CA ILE A 125 2.46 -10.65 -0.68
C ILE A 125 1.90 -11.48 0.47
N GLU A 126 1.25 -10.81 1.41
CA GLU A 126 0.43 -11.44 2.45
C GLU A 126 -0.94 -10.77 2.49
N ASN A 127 -1.95 -11.53 2.88
CA ASN A 127 -3.31 -11.01 3.03
C ASN A 127 -3.71 -11.09 4.51
N TRP A 128 -3.94 -9.93 5.14
CA TRP A 128 -4.41 -9.86 6.53
C TRP A 128 -5.92 -9.65 6.63
N ILE A 129 -6.57 -9.36 5.50
CA ILE A 129 -8.00 -9.02 5.48
C ILE A 129 -8.87 -10.29 5.46
N ARG A 130 -8.41 -11.33 4.77
CA ARG A 130 -9.15 -12.58 4.61
C ARG A 130 -8.37 -13.82 4.99
#